data_74e25c32409f2497bab5218d93490cbe
#
_entry.id   74e25c32409f2497bab5218d93490cbe
#
_cell.length_a   1.000
_cell.length_b   1.000
_cell.length_c   1.000
_cell.angle_alpha   90.00
_cell.angle_beta   90.00
_cell.angle_gamma   90.00
#
_symmetry.space_group_name_H-M   'P 1'
#
loop_
_entity.id
_entity.type
_entity.pdbx_description
1 polymer ?
#
loop_
_entity_poly.entity_id
_entity_poly.type
_entity_poly.pdbx_seq_one_letter_code
_entity_poly.pdbx_strand_id
1 'polypeptide(L)'
;IAAQTDPGHVNQVFTGAGYAAGALRAKGHGRTYINVLMSPTGEPGKVKISTGELSEKEKAAIVDVDTAVAMLKDMRAHSVKFFPMGGLKSLEELKEVAKASERGNLELIEPTGGIDLENFEEILKVCVESSIPRIMPHIYGSIIDKETGLTRVEDIKKLYEIIKKLVK
;
A
#
# COMPACT_ATOMS: atom_id res chain seq x y z
N ILE A 1 4.87 -16.50 -11.84
CA ILE A 1 5.83 -16.58 -10.73
C ILE A 1 5.10 -16.80 -9.41
N ALA A 2 4.24 -15.87 -8.92
CA ALA A 2 3.58 -16.00 -7.63
C ALA A 2 2.85 -17.35 -7.42
N ALA A 3 2.15 -17.84 -8.44
CA ALA A 3 1.47 -19.14 -8.39
C ALA A 3 2.43 -20.36 -8.37
N GLN A 4 3.73 -20.14 -8.49
CA GLN A 4 4.77 -21.20 -8.41
C GLN A 4 5.55 -21.11 -7.09
N THR A 5 5.63 -19.94 -6.48
CA THR A 5 6.51 -19.66 -5.34
C THR A 5 5.78 -19.52 -4.02
N ASP A 6 4.44 -19.40 -4.04
CA ASP A 6 3.59 -19.14 -2.87
C ASP A 6 4.15 -18.03 -1.95
N PRO A 7 4.37 -16.82 -2.46
CA PRO A 7 4.95 -15.75 -1.67
C PRO A 7 3.94 -15.28 -0.60
N GLY A 8 4.43 -14.80 0.52
CA GLY A 8 3.56 -14.23 1.55
C GLY A 8 2.80 -12.97 1.11
N HIS A 9 3.31 -12.26 0.08
CA HIS A 9 2.78 -10.99 -0.41
C HIS A 9 3.07 -10.80 -1.90
N VAL A 10 2.12 -10.24 -2.65
CA VAL A 10 2.27 -9.90 -4.08
C VAL A 10 1.62 -8.55 -4.40
N ASN A 11 2.38 -7.67 -5.04
CA ASN A 11 1.83 -6.42 -5.56
C ASN A 11 1.16 -6.62 -6.91
N GLN A 12 0.00 -6.00 -7.09
CA GLN A 12 -0.74 -6.02 -8.33
C GLN A 12 -1.22 -4.62 -8.75
N VAL A 13 -1.29 -4.39 -10.04
CA VAL A 13 -2.08 -3.28 -10.58
C VAL A 13 -3.57 -3.54 -10.30
N PHE A 14 -4.39 -2.50 -10.25
CA PHE A 14 -5.80 -2.64 -9.88
C PHE A 14 -6.54 -3.71 -10.70
N THR A 15 -6.39 -3.68 -12.01
CA THR A 15 -7.03 -4.64 -12.92
C THR A 15 -6.50 -6.07 -12.86
N GLY A 16 -5.33 -6.27 -12.26
CA GLY A 16 -4.68 -7.59 -12.14
C GLY A 16 -5.07 -8.38 -10.89
N ALA A 17 -5.74 -7.75 -9.93
CA ALA A 17 -5.98 -8.34 -8.61
C ALA A 17 -6.81 -9.63 -8.66
N GLY A 18 -7.94 -9.62 -9.37
CA GLY A 18 -8.81 -10.79 -9.51
C GLY A 18 -8.15 -11.95 -10.24
N TYR A 19 -7.35 -11.65 -11.27
CA TYR A 19 -6.57 -12.67 -11.97
C TYR A 19 -5.52 -13.32 -11.05
N ALA A 20 -4.79 -12.51 -10.28
CA ALA A 20 -3.81 -13.02 -9.31
C ALA A 20 -4.50 -13.90 -8.24
N ALA A 21 -5.64 -13.45 -7.71
CA ALA A 21 -6.43 -14.21 -6.74
C ALA A 21 -6.86 -15.58 -7.30
N GLY A 22 -7.38 -15.61 -8.52
CA GLY A 22 -7.79 -16.84 -9.19
C GLY A 22 -6.62 -17.79 -9.44
N ALA A 23 -5.48 -17.26 -9.93
CA ALA A 23 -4.29 -18.06 -10.23
C ALA A 23 -3.67 -18.67 -8.96
N LEU A 24 -3.58 -17.92 -7.87
CA LEU A 24 -3.08 -18.40 -6.58
C LEU A 24 -4.00 -19.47 -6.00
N ARG A 25 -5.31 -19.22 -5.99
CA ARG A 25 -6.29 -20.17 -5.47
C ARG A 25 -6.33 -21.48 -6.25
N ALA A 26 -6.19 -21.42 -7.58
CA ALA A 26 -6.11 -22.62 -8.44
C ALA A 26 -4.90 -23.50 -8.14
N LYS A 27 -3.86 -22.97 -7.49
CA LYS A 27 -2.68 -23.69 -7.03
C LYS A 27 -2.74 -24.07 -5.54
N GLY A 28 -3.83 -23.81 -4.86
CA GLY A 28 -3.96 -24.08 -3.43
C GLY A 28 -3.30 -23.03 -2.53
N HIS A 29 -2.84 -21.90 -3.08
CA HIS A 29 -2.19 -20.82 -2.34
C HIS A 29 -3.23 -19.83 -1.81
N GLY A 30 -3.71 -20.03 -0.60
CA GLY A 30 -4.73 -19.19 0.02
C GLY A 30 -4.19 -18.15 1.02
N ARG A 31 -2.88 -18.09 1.24
CA ARG A 31 -2.25 -17.25 2.28
C ARG A 31 -1.51 -16.03 1.74
N THR A 32 -1.33 -15.93 0.43
CA THR A 32 -0.66 -14.79 -0.20
C THR A 32 -1.52 -13.54 -0.10
N TYR A 33 -1.00 -12.49 0.54
CA TYR A 33 -1.61 -11.16 0.52
C TYR A 33 -1.52 -10.56 -0.89
N ILE A 34 -2.67 -10.28 -1.48
CA ILE A 34 -2.77 -9.57 -2.76
C ILE A 34 -2.93 -8.09 -2.44
N ASN A 35 -1.87 -7.33 -2.70
CA ASN A 35 -1.76 -5.92 -2.42
C ASN A 35 -1.94 -5.11 -3.71
N VAL A 36 -2.92 -4.21 -3.73
CA VAL A 36 -3.41 -3.61 -4.96
C VAL A 36 -3.09 -2.12 -5.02
N LEU A 37 -2.51 -1.70 -6.13
CA LEU A 37 -2.09 -0.34 -6.38
C LEU A 37 -3.30 0.59 -6.61
N MET A 38 -3.38 1.62 -5.77
CA MET A 38 -4.20 2.82 -5.96
C MET A 38 -3.32 4.06 -5.85
N SER A 39 -3.60 5.08 -6.64
CA SER A 39 -2.79 6.30 -6.63
C SER A 39 -3.57 7.50 -6.09
N PRO A 40 -2.88 8.46 -5.46
CA PRO A 40 -3.47 9.72 -5.06
C PRO A 40 -3.95 10.53 -6.27
N THR A 41 -4.91 11.42 -6.04
CA THR A 41 -5.54 12.27 -7.05
C THR A 41 -5.36 13.76 -6.77
N GLY A 42 -4.93 14.10 -5.53
CA GLY A 42 -4.95 15.44 -4.97
C GLY A 42 -6.27 15.79 -4.28
N GLU A 43 -7.25 14.87 -4.26
CA GLU A 43 -8.56 15.06 -3.63
C GLU A 43 -8.80 13.97 -2.59
N PRO A 44 -8.83 14.28 -1.27
CA PRO A 44 -9.15 13.31 -0.23
C PRO A 44 -10.50 12.62 -0.46
N GLY A 45 -10.54 11.30 -0.26
CA GLY A 45 -11.71 10.48 -0.54
C GLY A 45 -11.82 9.96 -1.97
N LYS A 46 -10.91 10.35 -2.86
CA LYS A 46 -10.81 9.85 -4.24
C LYS A 46 -9.49 9.13 -4.48
N VAL A 47 -9.54 8.11 -5.33
CA VAL A 47 -8.34 7.38 -5.76
C VAL A 47 -8.35 7.11 -7.26
N LYS A 48 -7.19 7.10 -7.87
CA LYS A 48 -6.99 6.64 -9.25
C LYS A 48 -6.76 5.13 -9.26
N ILE A 49 -7.56 4.41 -10.02
CA ILE A 49 -7.50 2.95 -10.18
C ILE A 49 -6.94 2.49 -11.53
N SER A 50 -6.76 3.41 -12.48
CA SER A 50 -6.08 3.13 -13.76
C SER A 50 -4.56 3.03 -13.56
N THR A 51 -4.11 1.90 -13.03
CA THR A 51 -2.71 1.67 -12.60
C THR A 51 -2.02 0.57 -13.40
N GLY A 52 -2.66 0.03 -14.43
CA GLY A 52 -2.07 -0.96 -15.32
C GLY A 52 -1.31 -0.31 -16.48
N GLU A 53 -0.43 -1.08 -17.12
CA GLU A 53 0.48 -0.61 -18.19
C GLU A 53 -0.23 0.15 -19.33
N LEU A 54 -1.41 -0.27 -19.70
CA LEU A 54 -2.21 0.39 -20.75
C LEU A 54 -3.07 1.49 -20.15
N SER A 55 -3.79 1.20 -19.08
CA SER A 55 -4.77 2.13 -18.50
C SER A 55 -4.15 3.38 -17.87
N GLU A 56 -2.89 3.33 -17.42
CA GLU A 56 -2.21 4.51 -16.87
C GLU A 56 -1.89 5.58 -17.92
N LYS A 57 -1.89 5.21 -19.21
CA LYS A 57 -1.65 6.10 -20.36
C LYS A 57 -2.91 6.81 -20.83
N GLU A 58 -4.06 6.37 -20.36
CA GLU A 58 -5.37 6.89 -20.73
C GLU A 58 -5.87 7.92 -19.70
N LYS A 59 -7.06 8.46 -19.96
CA LYS A 59 -7.72 9.34 -18.98
C LYS A 59 -7.84 8.62 -17.64
N ALA A 60 -7.44 9.30 -16.57
CA ALA A 60 -7.44 8.73 -15.23
C ALA A 60 -8.85 8.25 -14.82
N ALA A 61 -8.96 6.98 -14.44
CA ALA A 61 -10.15 6.43 -13.81
C ALA A 61 -10.11 6.76 -12.32
N ILE A 62 -10.84 7.82 -11.94
CA ILE A 62 -10.94 8.30 -10.55
C ILE A 62 -12.28 7.85 -9.98
N VAL A 63 -12.26 7.24 -8.81
CA VAL A 63 -13.45 6.75 -8.10
C VAL A 63 -13.38 7.11 -6.62
N ASP A 64 -14.53 7.03 -5.93
CA ASP A 64 -14.57 7.13 -4.48
C ASP A 64 -13.76 5.99 -3.85
N VAL A 65 -13.04 6.30 -2.80
CA VAL A 65 -12.16 5.34 -2.13
C VAL A 65 -12.94 4.15 -1.56
N ASP A 66 -14.14 4.35 -1.03
CA ASP A 66 -15.00 3.25 -0.55
C ASP A 66 -15.43 2.32 -1.70
N THR A 67 -15.73 2.89 -2.87
CA THR A 67 -16.03 2.11 -4.08
C THR A 67 -14.81 1.28 -4.50
N ALA A 68 -13.62 1.89 -4.51
CA ALA A 68 -12.40 1.17 -4.84
C ALA A 68 -12.12 0.01 -3.87
N VAL A 69 -12.31 0.23 -2.57
CA VAL A 69 -12.15 -0.81 -1.53
C VAL A 69 -13.17 -1.93 -1.73
N ALA A 70 -14.42 -1.62 -2.03
CA ALA A 70 -15.44 -2.64 -2.35
C ALA A 70 -15.03 -3.49 -3.55
N MET A 71 -14.54 -2.85 -4.62
CA MET A 71 -14.01 -3.56 -5.81
C MET A 71 -12.82 -4.48 -5.47
N LEU A 72 -11.92 -4.05 -4.56
CA LEU A 72 -10.83 -4.92 -4.08
C LEU A 72 -11.37 -6.17 -3.39
N LYS A 73 -12.37 -6.03 -2.55
CA LYS A 73 -13.02 -7.18 -1.86
C LYS A 73 -13.69 -8.11 -2.86
N ASP A 74 -14.37 -7.59 -3.88
CA ASP A 74 -14.97 -8.40 -4.95
C ASP A 74 -13.91 -9.21 -5.69
N MET A 75 -12.74 -8.61 -5.95
CA MET A 75 -11.60 -9.27 -6.59
C MET A 75 -10.81 -10.21 -5.64
N ARG A 76 -11.25 -10.35 -4.37
CA ARG A 76 -10.56 -11.15 -3.34
C ARG A 76 -9.15 -10.66 -3.02
N ALA A 77 -8.91 -9.37 -3.15
CA ALA A 77 -7.70 -8.73 -2.66
C ALA A 77 -7.78 -8.50 -1.14
N HIS A 78 -6.61 -8.33 -0.52
CA HIS A 78 -6.47 -8.26 0.94
C HIS A 78 -6.03 -6.86 1.41
N SER A 79 -5.39 -6.10 0.53
CA SER A 79 -4.70 -4.88 0.93
C SER A 79 -4.62 -3.85 -0.18
N VAL A 80 -4.35 -2.61 0.22
CA VAL A 80 -4.09 -1.48 -0.67
C VAL A 80 -2.64 -1.03 -0.56
N LYS A 81 -1.98 -0.86 -1.73
CA LYS A 81 -0.74 -0.12 -1.89
C LYS A 81 -1.07 1.29 -2.38
N PHE A 82 -0.87 2.28 -1.51
CA PHE A 82 -1.13 3.67 -1.85
C PHE A 82 0.16 4.34 -2.34
N PHE A 83 0.26 4.56 -3.66
CA PHE A 83 1.48 5.01 -4.34
C PHE A 83 1.17 5.79 -5.63
N PRO A 84 1.97 6.82 -5.98
CA PRO A 84 3.05 7.42 -5.20
C PRO A 84 2.52 8.53 -4.27
N MET A 85 2.79 8.46 -2.98
CA MET A 85 2.33 9.47 -2.02
C MET A 85 3.07 10.81 -2.13
N GLY A 86 4.37 10.78 -2.49
CA GLY A 86 5.22 11.98 -2.43
C GLY A 86 5.44 12.49 -0.99
N GLY A 87 5.65 11.58 -0.04
CA GLY A 87 5.80 11.90 1.37
C GLY A 87 4.49 12.41 1.97
N LEU A 88 4.54 13.59 2.63
CA LEU A 88 3.36 14.20 3.26
C LEU A 88 2.38 14.87 2.29
N LYS A 89 2.69 14.95 1.00
CA LYS A 89 1.82 15.63 0.03
C LYS A 89 0.43 15.02 -0.06
N SER A 90 0.33 13.71 0.09
CA SER A 90 -0.95 12.97 0.03
C SER A 90 -1.37 12.42 1.40
N LEU A 91 -0.98 13.08 2.49
CA LEU A 91 -1.27 12.58 3.84
C LEU A 91 -2.78 12.54 4.15
N GLU A 92 -3.53 13.59 3.78
CA GLU A 92 -4.98 13.63 3.97
C GLU A 92 -5.71 12.59 3.10
N GLU A 93 -5.19 12.34 1.89
CA GLU A 93 -5.71 11.25 1.06
C GLU A 93 -5.42 9.88 1.69
N LEU A 94 -4.21 9.66 2.23
CA LEU A 94 -3.87 8.44 2.97
C LEU A 94 -4.81 8.20 4.15
N LYS A 95 -5.16 9.25 4.87
CA LYS A 95 -6.11 9.18 6.00
C LYS A 95 -7.48 8.67 5.56
N GLU A 96 -7.99 9.17 4.43
CA GLU A 96 -9.26 8.69 3.89
C GLU A 96 -9.15 7.25 3.34
N VAL A 97 -8.02 6.90 2.72
CA VAL A 97 -7.74 5.51 2.29
C VAL A 97 -7.69 4.57 3.50
N ALA A 98 -7.05 4.95 4.60
CA ALA A 98 -6.98 4.16 5.83
C ALA A 98 -8.38 3.93 6.42
N LYS A 99 -9.18 4.98 6.56
CA LYS A 99 -10.57 4.89 7.05
C LYS A 99 -11.46 4.01 6.16
N ALA A 100 -11.35 4.15 4.84
CA ALA A 100 -12.11 3.32 3.91
C ALA A 100 -11.67 1.86 3.97
N SER A 101 -10.38 1.60 4.12
CA SER A 101 -9.82 0.26 4.28
C SER A 101 -10.30 -0.39 5.57
N GLU A 102 -10.40 0.36 6.67
CA GLU A 102 -11.01 -0.10 7.93
C GLU A 102 -12.49 -0.46 7.73
N ARG A 103 -13.30 0.45 7.17
CA ARG A 103 -14.72 0.18 6.88
C ARG A 103 -14.93 -1.04 5.98
N GLY A 104 -14.05 -1.22 4.99
CA GLY A 104 -14.07 -2.36 4.07
C GLY A 104 -13.43 -3.63 4.62
N ASN A 105 -12.93 -3.63 5.87
CA ASN A 105 -12.24 -4.76 6.48
C ASN A 105 -11.09 -5.29 5.60
N LEU A 106 -10.24 -4.39 5.09
CA LEU A 106 -8.96 -4.77 4.50
C LEU A 106 -7.97 -5.19 5.60
N GLU A 107 -7.09 -6.09 5.28
CA GLU A 107 -6.18 -6.71 6.25
C GLU A 107 -4.83 -6.00 6.36
N LEU A 108 -4.49 -5.16 5.37
CA LEU A 108 -3.20 -4.49 5.30
C LEU A 108 -3.30 -3.19 4.50
N ILE A 109 -2.52 -2.17 4.90
CA ILE A 109 -2.28 -0.95 4.14
C ILE A 109 -0.78 -0.74 3.95
N GLU A 110 -0.36 -0.41 2.71
CA GLU A 110 1.02 -0.12 2.34
C GLU A 110 1.14 1.31 1.79
N PRO A 111 1.40 2.32 2.64
CA PRO A 111 1.77 3.66 2.18
C PRO A 111 3.16 3.61 1.54
N THR A 112 3.30 4.23 0.35
CA THR A 112 4.51 4.10 -0.47
C THR A 112 4.82 5.39 -1.23
N GLY A 113 6.13 5.73 -1.30
CA GLY A 113 6.66 6.80 -2.12
C GLY A 113 6.96 8.08 -1.37
N GLY A 114 8.22 8.49 -1.38
CA GLY A 114 8.71 9.70 -0.70
C GLY A 114 8.76 9.60 0.82
N ILE A 115 8.73 8.38 1.36
CA ILE A 115 8.83 8.16 2.80
C ILE A 115 10.31 8.16 3.21
N ASP A 116 10.63 8.92 4.26
CA ASP A 116 11.95 9.07 4.84
C ASP A 116 11.88 9.20 6.37
N LEU A 117 13.03 9.41 7.03
CA LEU A 117 13.09 9.54 8.48
C LEU A 117 12.35 10.75 9.05
N GLU A 118 12.18 11.81 8.24
CA GLU A 118 11.57 13.06 8.68
C GLU A 118 10.04 12.98 8.71
N ASN A 119 9.45 12.20 7.79
CA ASN A 119 7.99 12.10 7.63
C ASN A 119 7.40 10.75 8.06
N PHE A 120 8.23 9.76 8.36
CA PHE A 120 7.78 8.40 8.70
C PHE A 120 6.85 8.35 9.90
N GLU A 121 7.17 9.08 10.99
CA GLU A 121 6.35 9.08 12.22
C GLU A 121 4.93 9.56 11.94
N GLU A 122 4.78 10.62 11.16
CA GLU A 122 3.48 11.20 10.83
C GLU A 122 2.65 10.29 9.91
N ILE A 123 3.28 9.69 8.90
CA ILE A 123 2.64 8.73 8.01
C ILE A 123 2.20 7.47 8.76
N LEU A 124 3.08 6.93 9.60
CA LEU A 124 2.76 5.75 10.40
C LEU A 124 1.61 6.03 11.38
N LYS A 125 1.61 7.21 12.02
CA LYS A 125 0.55 7.62 12.97
C LYS A 125 -0.82 7.61 12.31
N VAL A 126 -0.97 8.18 11.12
CA VAL A 126 -2.23 8.16 10.35
C VAL A 126 -2.73 6.74 10.11
N CYS A 127 -1.83 5.81 9.79
CA CYS A 127 -2.20 4.41 9.61
C CYS A 127 -2.56 3.70 10.93
N VAL A 128 -1.84 3.98 12.01
CA VAL A 128 -2.10 3.38 13.34
C VAL A 128 -3.42 3.87 13.96
N GLU A 129 -3.86 5.09 13.62
CA GLU A 129 -5.16 5.62 14.03
C GLU A 129 -6.35 4.86 13.41
N SER A 130 -6.12 4.08 12.35
CA SER A 130 -7.10 3.15 11.81
C SER A 130 -6.98 1.78 12.50
N SER A 131 -8.06 1.01 12.51
CA SER A 131 -8.08 -0.34 13.09
C SER A 131 -7.64 -1.42 12.09
N ILE A 132 -6.85 -1.05 11.08
CA ILE A 132 -6.33 -2.03 10.09
C ILE A 132 -5.32 -2.96 10.79
N PRO A 133 -5.47 -4.28 10.66
CA PRO A 133 -4.64 -5.24 11.41
C PRO A 133 -3.14 -5.16 11.12
N ARG A 134 -2.76 -4.71 9.91
CA ARG A 134 -1.36 -4.65 9.47
C ARG A 134 -1.07 -3.37 8.70
N ILE A 135 0.08 -2.78 9.00
CA ILE A 135 0.59 -1.58 8.34
C ILE A 135 1.99 -1.91 7.83
N MET A 136 2.27 -1.65 6.56
CA MET A 136 3.55 -1.93 5.93
C MET A 136 4.07 -0.69 5.18
N PRO A 137 4.63 0.31 5.88
CA PRO A 137 5.20 1.48 5.21
C PRO A 137 6.39 1.06 4.34
N HIS A 138 6.39 1.46 3.08
CA HIS A 138 7.45 1.09 2.14
C HIS A 138 8.50 2.19 2.06
N ILE A 139 9.61 1.98 2.75
CA ILE A 139 10.78 2.85 2.74
C ILE A 139 11.90 2.16 1.97
N TYR A 140 12.48 2.85 1.01
CA TYR A 140 13.56 2.27 0.19
C TYR A 140 14.70 3.26 -0.04
N GLY A 141 14.61 4.13 -1.03
CA GLY A 141 15.71 4.98 -1.49
C GLY A 141 16.26 5.95 -0.44
N SER A 142 15.42 6.40 0.50
CA SER A 142 15.82 7.38 1.53
C SER A 142 16.78 6.82 2.58
N ILE A 143 16.85 5.50 2.75
CA ILE A 143 17.71 4.82 3.73
C ILE A 143 18.88 4.08 3.08
N ILE A 144 19.05 4.21 1.77
CA ILE A 144 20.18 3.63 1.04
C ILE A 144 21.33 4.62 1.00
N ASP A 145 22.50 4.18 1.38
CA ASP A 145 23.74 4.92 1.22
C ASP A 145 24.12 5.01 -0.26
N LYS A 146 24.34 6.22 -0.77
CA LYS A 146 24.54 6.47 -2.21
C LYS A 146 25.90 5.99 -2.72
N GLU A 147 26.90 5.90 -1.85
CA GLU A 147 28.24 5.49 -2.23
C GLU A 147 28.38 3.97 -2.24
N THR A 148 27.82 3.33 -1.23
CA THR A 148 27.96 1.87 -1.06
C THR A 148 26.78 1.07 -1.64
N GLY A 149 25.64 1.70 -1.88
CA GLY A 149 24.40 1.03 -2.28
C GLY A 149 23.76 0.18 -1.17
N LEU A 150 24.26 0.26 0.05
CA LEU A 150 23.79 -0.52 1.19
C LEU A 150 22.80 0.26 2.04
N THR A 151 21.91 -0.46 2.71
CA THR A 151 20.98 0.12 3.68
C THR A 151 21.74 0.62 4.91
N ARG A 152 21.47 1.86 5.33
CA ARG A 152 22.05 2.42 6.55
C ARG A 152 21.38 1.83 7.79
N VAL A 153 22.14 1.03 8.55
CA VAL A 153 21.64 0.32 9.74
C VAL A 153 21.10 1.29 10.80
N GLU A 154 21.74 2.44 10.98
CA GLU A 154 21.31 3.42 11.98
C GLU A 154 19.94 4.03 11.63
N ASP A 155 19.61 4.15 10.36
CA ASP A 155 18.28 4.61 9.93
C ASP A 155 17.21 3.55 10.23
N ILE A 156 17.52 2.27 10.02
CA ILE A 156 16.61 1.17 10.42
C ILE A 156 16.35 1.18 11.93
N LYS A 157 17.38 1.39 12.75
CA LYS A 157 17.22 1.51 14.22
C LYS A 157 16.29 2.65 14.60
N LYS A 158 16.46 3.85 13.99
CA LYS A 158 15.58 5.00 14.23
C LYS A 158 14.13 4.70 13.86
N LEU A 159 13.90 4.13 12.68
CA LEU A 159 12.57 3.73 12.24
C LEU A 159 11.93 2.72 13.22
N TYR A 160 12.70 1.77 13.71
CA TYR A 160 12.23 0.78 14.67
C TYR A 160 11.84 1.41 16.02
N GLU A 161 12.60 2.40 16.51
CA GLU A 161 12.23 3.13 17.73
C GLU A 161 10.91 3.92 17.55
N ILE A 162 10.69 4.53 16.38
CA ILE A 162 9.41 5.19 16.05
C ILE A 162 8.26 4.17 16.07
N ILE A 163 8.45 2.99 15.46
CA ILE A 163 7.44 1.93 15.47
C ILE A 163 7.10 1.52 16.90
N LYS A 164 8.09 1.23 17.74
CA LYS A 164 7.87 0.84 19.15
C LYS A 164 7.12 1.90 19.97
N LYS A 165 7.31 3.17 19.64
CA LYS A 165 6.61 4.28 20.31
C LYS A 165 5.13 4.34 19.93
N LEU A 166 4.79 4.06 18.68
CA LEU A 166 3.44 4.24 18.14
C LEU A 166 2.59 2.97 18.16
N VAL A 167 3.22 1.81 17.97
CA VAL A 167 2.53 0.52 17.95
C VAL A 167 2.72 -0.16 19.32
N LYS A 168 1.63 -0.26 20.06
CA LYS A 168 1.60 -0.88 21.40
C LYS A 168 1.16 -2.34 21.33
#